data_ec3d568ebd0bff4279288aa45d134982
#
_entry.id   ec3d568ebd0bff4279288aa45d134982
#
_cell.length_a   1.000
_cell.length_b   1.000
_cell.length_c   1.000
_cell.angle_alpha   90.00
_cell.angle_beta   90.00
_cell.angle_gamma   90.00
#
_symmetry.space_group_name_H-M   'P 1'
#
loop_
_entity.id
_entity.type
_entity.pdbx_description
1 polymer ?
#
loop_
_entity_poly.entity_id
_entity_poly.type
_entity_poly.pdbx_seq_one_letter_code
_entity_poly.pdbx_strand_id
1 'polypeptide(L)'
;IAHNRWLQANGGGQPLLTTLTALVLRGRRFTLAHVGDCRAYRWHADTLELLTEDHVWEQPGMQHVLKRALGLDQHLVVDYLEGELHEGESFLLVCDGIWSVLGDHGIRSILQAEAEPTAACQALVSAAHLAGSQDNASALLVRIEQLPQSALADTLAQLDQWPLPPKLRAGQTFEGWQVESLLGESRQSLLYRVHDNQQRAWLLKTLPPSRHNDPQAGPALLQEEWFLKRVAGRHFAEAHPLPQRQHLYYVQREYRGQTLAEQLRLNGPLALPHWLEIAPRLLRALGMLHRRNILHRDIKP
;
A
#
# COMPACT_ATOMS: atom_id res chain seq x y z
N ILE A 1 16.63 13.56 10.15
CA ILE A 1 16.33 14.99 9.88
C ILE A 1 16.26 15.77 11.18
N ALA A 2 15.43 15.40 12.16
CA ALA A 2 15.31 16.13 13.44
C ALA A 2 16.64 16.22 14.20
N HIS A 3 17.40 15.14 14.27
CA HIS A 3 18.70 15.09 14.93
C HIS A 3 19.73 15.99 14.23
N ASN A 4 19.80 15.98 12.89
CA ASN A 4 20.71 16.84 12.14
C ASN A 4 20.36 18.32 12.31
N ARG A 5 19.07 18.68 12.38
CA ARG A 5 18.64 20.05 12.73
C ARG A 5 19.10 20.46 14.11
N TRP A 6 19.01 19.57 15.08
CA TRP A 6 19.49 19.80 16.44
C TRP A 6 21.01 20.02 16.47
N LEU A 7 21.80 19.17 15.75
CA LEU A 7 23.25 19.32 15.61
C LEU A 7 23.62 20.68 14.98
N GLN A 8 22.97 21.07 13.89
CA GLN A 8 23.17 22.35 13.23
C GLN A 8 22.88 23.55 14.15
N ALA A 9 21.78 23.47 14.92
CA ALA A 9 21.39 24.54 15.84
C ALA A 9 22.31 24.69 17.05
N ASN A 10 23.02 23.63 17.46
CA ASN A 10 23.87 23.60 18.66
C ASN A 10 25.38 23.59 18.34
N GLY A 11 25.77 23.92 17.10
CA GLY A 11 27.18 24.16 16.71
C GLY A 11 28.08 22.91 16.76
N GLY A 12 27.52 21.73 16.70
CA GLY A 12 28.31 20.51 16.89
C GLY A 12 27.98 19.35 15.95
N GLY A 13 29.04 18.76 15.37
CA GLY A 13 29.03 17.46 14.73
C GLY A 13 28.75 17.44 13.24
N GLN A 14 29.22 16.36 12.60
CA GLN A 14 28.89 16.07 11.21
C GLN A 14 27.44 15.56 11.12
N PRO A 15 26.68 15.93 10.09
CA PRO A 15 25.32 15.41 9.90
C PRO A 15 25.36 13.90 9.69
N LEU A 16 24.44 13.19 10.34
CA LEU A 16 24.24 11.76 10.13
C LEU A 16 23.46 11.55 8.84
N LEU A 17 24.03 10.79 7.93
CA LEU A 17 23.45 10.46 6.63
C LEU A 17 23.28 8.95 6.54
N THR A 18 22.21 8.50 5.90
CA THR A 18 22.01 7.09 5.55
C THR A 18 21.15 6.94 4.32
N THR A 19 21.37 5.89 3.57
CA THR A 19 20.49 5.45 2.48
C THR A 19 19.35 4.60 3.04
N LEU A 20 18.27 4.43 2.29
CA LEU A 20 17.18 3.55 2.65
C LEU A 20 16.53 2.97 1.39
N THR A 21 16.50 1.65 1.34
CA THR A 21 15.68 0.91 0.38
C THR A 21 14.76 -0.02 1.16
N ALA A 22 13.45 0.18 1.05
CA ALA A 22 12.45 -0.57 1.80
C ALA A 22 11.45 -1.24 0.85
N LEU A 23 11.29 -2.55 0.99
CA LEU A 23 10.33 -3.35 0.26
C LEU A 23 9.16 -3.71 1.19
N VAL A 24 7.94 -3.34 0.78
CA VAL A 24 6.71 -3.69 1.48
C VAL A 24 5.90 -4.64 0.62
N LEU A 25 5.65 -5.85 1.13
CA LEU A 25 4.82 -6.88 0.49
C LEU A 25 3.44 -6.88 1.15
N ARG A 26 2.39 -6.72 0.34
CA ARG A 26 1.01 -6.72 0.85
C ARG A 26 0.04 -7.37 -0.14
N GLY A 27 -0.53 -8.51 0.26
CA GLY A 27 -1.40 -9.29 -0.61
C GLY A 27 -0.65 -9.70 -1.88
N ARG A 28 -1.14 -9.28 -3.04
CA ARG A 28 -0.55 -9.57 -4.35
C ARG A 28 0.25 -8.42 -4.94
N ARG A 29 0.70 -7.47 -4.12
CA ARG A 29 1.43 -6.28 -4.57
C ARG A 29 2.66 -6.03 -3.72
N PHE A 30 3.64 -5.37 -4.34
CA PHE A 30 4.77 -4.77 -3.64
C PHE A 30 4.78 -3.25 -3.79
N THR A 31 5.37 -2.60 -2.81
CA THR A 31 5.75 -1.18 -2.85
C THR A 31 7.20 -1.09 -2.45
N LEU A 32 8.02 -0.49 -3.29
CA LEU A 32 9.41 -0.17 -3.02
C LEU A 32 9.53 1.32 -2.74
N ALA A 33 10.20 1.69 -1.66
CA ALA A 33 10.57 3.07 -1.34
C ALA A 33 12.09 3.17 -1.31
N HIS A 34 12.66 4.14 -2.02
CA HIS A 34 14.11 4.21 -2.23
C HIS A 34 14.65 5.62 -2.09
N VAL A 35 15.78 5.73 -1.37
CA VAL A 35 16.64 6.92 -1.26
C VAL A 35 18.09 6.47 -1.08
N GLY A 36 18.97 6.89 -1.97
CA GLY A 36 20.40 6.59 -1.91
C GLY A 36 20.88 5.79 -3.10
N ASP A 37 21.84 4.92 -2.87
CA ASP A 37 22.53 4.10 -3.86
C ASP A 37 22.50 2.59 -3.55
N CYS A 38 21.74 2.17 -2.54
CA CYS A 38 21.42 0.75 -2.40
C CYS A 38 20.50 0.32 -3.53
N ARG A 39 20.73 -0.85 -4.12
CA ARG A 39 19.95 -1.33 -5.24
C ARG A 39 18.93 -2.39 -4.84
N ALA A 40 17.76 -2.35 -5.44
CA ALA A 40 16.78 -3.41 -5.40
C ALA A 40 16.60 -4.00 -6.80
N TYR A 41 16.65 -5.33 -6.87
CA TYR A 41 16.46 -6.09 -8.09
C TYR A 41 15.26 -7.01 -7.95
N ARG A 42 14.62 -7.27 -9.07
CA ARG A 42 13.63 -8.34 -9.25
C ARG A 42 14.29 -9.47 -10.04
N TRP A 43 14.21 -10.67 -9.52
CA TRP A 43 14.69 -11.88 -10.15
C TRP A 43 13.53 -12.79 -10.51
N HIS A 44 13.32 -13.03 -11.80
CA HIS A 44 12.27 -13.91 -12.29
C HIS A 44 12.65 -14.51 -13.64
N ALA A 45 12.43 -15.82 -13.82
CA ALA A 45 12.68 -16.54 -15.07
C ALA A 45 14.07 -16.22 -15.67
N ASP A 46 15.13 -16.33 -14.85
CA ASP A 46 16.52 -16.03 -15.20
C ASP A 46 16.80 -14.60 -15.67
N THR A 47 15.88 -13.69 -15.42
CA THR A 47 16.03 -12.26 -15.70
C THR A 47 16.22 -11.47 -14.40
N LEU A 48 17.29 -10.67 -14.37
CA LEU A 48 17.57 -9.72 -13.30
C LEU A 48 17.20 -8.32 -13.77
N GLU A 49 16.19 -7.73 -13.13
CA GLU A 49 15.68 -6.39 -13.42
C GLU A 49 16.05 -5.45 -12.28
N LEU A 50 16.76 -4.35 -12.58
CA LEU A 50 17.03 -3.30 -11.59
C LEU A 50 15.79 -2.44 -11.41
N LEU A 51 15.31 -2.30 -10.16
CA LEU A 51 14.09 -1.57 -9.80
C LEU A 51 14.36 -0.16 -9.26
N THR A 52 15.61 0.14 -8.89
CA THR A 52 16.02 1.42 -8.30
C THR A 52 16.91 2.21 -9.24
N GLU A 53 16.93 3.52 -9.07
CA GLU A 53 17.87 4.43 -9.70
C GLU A 53 18.80 4.99 -8.62
N ASP A 54 20.13 4.92 -8.84
CA ASP A 54 21.11 5.39 -7.85
C ASP A 54 21.04 6.91 -7.71
N HIS A 55 20.92 7.40 -6.49
CA HIS A 55 20.89 8.85 -6.20
C HIS A 55 22.30 9.39 -5.97
N VAL A 56 23.12 9.32 -7.00
CA VAL A 56 24.51 9.81 -7.00
C VAL A 56 24.69 10.91 -8.04
N TRP A 57 25.78 11.67 -7.96
CA TRP A 57 26.12 12.64 -8.98
C TRP A 57 26.71 11.95 -10.20
N GLU A 58 26.18 12.23 -11.39
CA GLU A 58 26.64 11.63 -12.68
C GLU A 58 27.96 12.22 -13.20
N GLN A 59 28.50 13.23 -12.51
CA GLN A 59 29.71 13.91 -12.94
C GLN A 59 30.95 12.98 -12.76
N PRO A 60 31.91 13.00 -13.69
CA PRO A 60 33.13 12.20 -13.59
C PRO A 60 33.86 12.43 -12.24
N GLY A 61 34.13 11.37 -11.52
CA GLY A 61 34.78 11.40 -10.19
C GLY A 61 33.83 11.68 -9.02
N MET A 62 32.55 11.89 -9.23
CA MET A 62 31.54 12.12 -8.18
C MET A 62 30.50 11.01 -8.05
N GLN A 63 30.68 9.87 -8.73
CA GLN A 63 29.71 8.76 -8.74
C GLN A 63 29.55 8.06 -7.38
N HIS A 64 30.39 8.37 -6.39
CA HIS A 64 30.24 7.88 -5.00
C HIS A 64 29.62 8.93 -4.08
N VAL A 65 29.31 10.14 -4.60
CA VAL A 65 28.76 11.22 -3.80
C VAL A 65 27.24 11.17 -3.91
N LEU A 66 26.59 10.93 -2.78
CA LEU A 66 25.13 10.88 -2.72
C LEU A 66 24.51 12.24 -3.05
N LYS A 67 23.59 12.24 -4.01
CA LYS A 67 22.73 13.37 -4.36
C LYS A 67 21.49 13.44 -3.47
N ARG A 68 21.03 12.28 -2.97
CA ARG A 68 19.89 12.15 -2.06
C ARG A 68 20.20 11.09 -0.99
N ALA A 69 19.97 11.45 0.30
CA ALA A 69 20.10 10.57 1.45
C ALA A 69 19.21 11.03 2.59
N LEU A 70 18.85 10.14 3.51
CA LEU A 70 18.20 10.51 4.76
C LEU A 70 19.14 11.40 5.58
N GLY A 71 18.71 12.61 5.87
CA GLY A 71 19.49 13.57 6.65
C GLY A 71 20.31 14.57 5.83
N LEU A 72 20.42 14.39 4.51
CA LEU A 72 21.15 15.33 3.63
C LEU A 72 20.38 16.66 3.51
N ASP A 73 19.10 16.60 3.20
CA ASP A 73 18.25 17.76 2.98
C ASP A 73 17.10 17.86 3.99
N GLN A 74 16.55 19.07 4.11
CA GLN A 74 15.36 19.31 4.94
C GLN A 74 14.10 18.67 4.34
N HIS A 75 14.03 18.55 3.02
CA HIS A 75 12.92 17.95 2.28
C HIS A 75 13.40 16.67 1.61
N LEU A 76 12.99 15.54 2.16
CA LEU A 76 13.33 14.25 1.63
C LEU A 76 12.44 13.93 0.42
N VAL A 77 13.08 13.68 -0.72
CA VAL A 77 12.43 13.15 -1.92
C VAL A 77 12.70 11.65 -1.98
N VAL A 78 11.63 10.86 -1.87
CA VAL A 78 11.67 9.39 -1.89
C VAL A 78 11.08 8.91 -3.20
N ASP A 79 11.77 8.02 -3.88
CA ASP A 79 11.25 7.35 -5.07
C ASP A 79 10.38 6.16 -4.65
N TYR A 80 9.24 6.00 -5.32
CA TYR A 80 8.30 4.91 -5.07
C TYR A 80 8.04 4.14 -6.35
N LEU A 81 8.14 2.83 -6.25
CA LEU A 81 7.74 1.89 -7.29
C LEU A 81 6.71 0.93 -6.72
N GLU A 82 5.62 0.72 -7.42
CA GLU A 82 4.60 -0.28 -7.07
C GLU A 82 4.41 -1.26 -8.21
N GLY A 83 4.16 -2.52 -7.88
CA GLY A 83 3.91 -3.56 -8.86
C GLY A 83 3.13 -4.74 -8.31
N GLU A 84 2.83 -5.68 -9.18
CA GLU A 84 2.19 -6.93 -8.82
C GLU A 84 3.24 -7.99 -8.53
N LEU A 85 2.92 -8.86 -7.56
CA LEU A 85 3.74 -10.01 -7.19
C LEU A 85 3.37 -11.22 -8.05
N HIS A 86 4.39 -12.03 -8.39
CA HIS A 86 4.22 -13.30 -9.07
C HIS A 86 4.84 -14.43 -8.23
N GLU A 87 4.23 -15.60 -8.25
CA GLU A 87 4.79 -16.77 -7.60
C GLU A 87 6.10 -17.20 -8.27
N GLY A 88 7.09 -17.56 -7.47
CA GLY A 88 8.43 -17.94 -7.95
C GLY A 88 9.39 -16.79 -8.19
N GLU A 89 8.94 -15.52 -8.16
CA GLU A 89 9.87 -14.39 -8.25
C GLU A 89 10.60 -14.13 -6.93
N SER A 90 11.72 -13.43 -7.00
CA SER A 90 12.47 -12.99 -5.81
C SER A 90 12.85 -11.52 -5.92
N PHE A 91 12.95 -10.85 -4.78
CA PHE A 91 13.45 -9.49 -4.66
C PHE A 91 14.76 -9.52 -3.91
N LEU A 92 15.81 -8.96 -4.53
CA LEU A 92 17.14 -8.82 -3.94
C LEU A 92 17.40 -7.35 -3.63
N LEU A 93 17.76 -7.05 -2.37
CA LEU A 93 18.22 -5.74 -1.93
C LEU A 93 19.70 -5.87 -1.55
N VAL A 94 20.54 -5.01 -2.10
CA VAL A 94 22.00 -5.01 -1.85
C VAL A 94 22.53 -3.59 -1.65
N CYS A 95 23.57 -3.47 -0.81
CA CYS A 95 24.34 -2.23 -0.70
C CYS A 95 25.40 -2.13 -1.80
N ASP A 96 26.01 -0.96 -1.90
CA ASP A 96 27.08 -0.64 -2.84
C ASP A 96 28.32 -1.53 -2.70
N GLY A 97 28.66 -1.98 -1.48
CA GLY A 97 29.74 -2.95 -1.24
C GLY A 97 29.58 -4.30 -1.97
N ILE A 98 28.38 -4.60 -2.49
CA ILE A 98 28.13 -5.79 -3.32
C ILE A 98 28.04 -5.42 -4.80
N TRP A 99 27.10 -4.55 -5.18
CA TRP A 99 26.82 -4.32 -6.59
C TRP A 99 27.96 -3.58 -7.31
N SER A 100 28.74 -2.75 -6.61
CA SER A 100 29.84 -1.99 -7.20
C SER A 100 30.99 -2.87 -7.71
N VAL A 101 31.23 -4.01 -7.06
CA VAL A 101 32.33 -4.95 -7.41
C VAL A 101 31.82 -6.14 -8.25
N LEU A 102 30.58 -6.61 -8.04
CA LEU A 102 30.06 -7.76 -8.77
C LEU A 102 29.36 -7.36 -10.08
N GLY A 103 28.78 -6.18 -10.13
CA GLY A 103 27.91 -5.76 -11.21
C GLY A 103 26.70 -6.68 -11.41
N ASP A 104 25.79 -6.31 -12.31
CA ASP A 104 24.59 -7.08 -12.59
C ASP A 104 24.90 -8.49 -13.10
N HIS A 105 25.97 -8.66 -13.86
CA HIS A 105 26.38 -9.96 -14.38
C HIS A 105 26.82 -10.92 -13.25
N GLY A 106 27.65 -10.45 -12.30
CA GLY A 106 28.10 -11.27 -11.18
C GLY A 106 26.96 -11.66 -10.26
N ILE A 107 26.06 -10.69 -9.94
CA ILE A 107 24.85 -10.94 -9.16
C ILE A 107 23.97 -11.98 -9.83
N ARG A 108 23.69 -11.82 -11.13
CA ARG A 108 22.89 -12.77 -11.91
C ARG A 108 23.48 -14.18 -11.89
N SER A 109 24.78 -14.32 -12.11
CA SER A 109 25.45 -15.63 -12.14
C SER A 109 25.32 -16.37 -10.81
N ILE A 110 25.40 -15.65 -9.69
CA ILE A 110 25.25 -16.24 -8.35
C ILE A 110 23.78 -16.66 -8.10
N LEU A 111 22.80 -15.82 -8.48
CA LEU A 111 21.40 -16.16 -8.31
C LEU A 111 20.95 -17.34 -9.20
N GLN A 112 21.62 -17.58 -10.33
CA GLN A 112 21.42 -18.75 -11.17
C GLN A 112 22.00 -20.03 -10.55
N ALA A 113 23.15 -19.91 -9.87
CA ALA A 113 23.84 -21.05 -9.28
C ALA A 113 23.24 -21.48 -7.93
N GLU A 114 22.75 -20.51 -7.14
CA GLU A 114 22.27 -20.74 -5.78
C GLU A 114 20.75 -20.61 -5.71
N ALA A 115 20.07 -21.73 -5.66
CA ALA A 115 18.61 -21.75 -5.60
C ALA A 115 18.03 -21.36 -4.24
N GLU A 116 18.77 -21.57 -3.13
CA GLU A 116 18.31 -21.29 -1.77
C GLU A 116 18.64 -19.83 -1.39
N PRO A 117 17.65 -19.01 -0.90
CA PRO A 117 17.84 -17.59 -0.64
C PRO A 117 18.99 -17.27 0.33
N THR A 118 19.15 -18.04 1.41
CA THR A 118 20.22 -17.80 2.38
C THR A 118 21.58 -18.11 1.79
N ALA A 119 21.71 -19.20 1.04
CA ALA A 119 22.95 -19.57 0.35
C ALA A 119 23.33 -18.52 -0.70
N ALA A 120 22.36 -18.02 -1.46
CA ALA A 120 22.56 -16.96 -2.44
C ALA A 120 23.06 -15.66 -1.78
N CYS A 121 22.48 -15.24 -0.65
CA CYS A 121 22.96 -14.07 0.09
C CYS A 121 24.40 -14.26 0.60
N GLN A 122 24.71 -15.43 1.15
CA GLN A 122 26.07 -15.75 1.62
C GLN A 122 27.08 -15.77 0.46
N ALA A 123 26.71 -16.35 -0.68
CA ALA A 123 27.53 -16.37 -1.88
C ALA A 123 27.81 -14.96 -2.42
N LEU A 124 26.78 -14.09 -2.46
CA LEU A 124 26.93 -12.68 -2.87
C LEU A 124 27.91 -11.92 -2.00
N VAL A 125 27.78 -12.03 -0.67
CA VAL A 125 28.69 -11.37 0.27
C VAL A 125 30.11 -11.92 0.14
N SER A 126 30.29 -13.24 0.07
CA SER A 126 31.58 -13.88 -0.09
C SER A 126 32.28 -13.50 -1.39
N ALA A 127 31.50 -13.51 -2.49
CA ALA A 127 32.01 -13.11 -3.81
C ALA A 127 32.42 -11.63 -3.86
N ALA A 128 31.68 -10.73 -3.20
CA ALA A 128 32.02 -9.32 -3.12
C ALA A 128 33.37 -9.11 -2.39
N HIS A 129 33.61 -9.80 -1.26
CA HIS A 129 34.87 -9.75 -0.56
C HIS A 129 36.02 -10.32 -1.38
N LEU A 130 35.82 -11.45 -2.08
CA LEU A 130 36.82 -12.03 -2.99
C LEU A 130 37.11 -11.13 -4.18
N ALA A 131 36.17 -10.36 -4.66
CA ALA A 131 36.32 -9.36 -5.70
C ALA A 131 37.00 -8.08 -5.22
N GLY A 132 37.37 -8.00 -3.93
CA GLY A 132 38.14 -6.90 -3.35
C GLY A 132 37.31 -5.77 -2.76
N SER A 133 36.03 -5.99 -2.48
CA SER A 133 35.23 -5.00 -1.75
C SER A 133 35.84 -4.69 -0.39
N GLN A 134 36.04 -3.40 -0.12
CA GLN A 134 36.53 -2.87 1.15
C GLN A 134 35.44 -2.29 2.03
N ASP A 135 34.20 -2.33 1.54
CA ASP A 135 33.01 -1.77 2.21
C ASP A 135 32.18 -2.86 2.89
N ASN A 136 31.20 -2.44 3.68
CA ASN A 136 30.21 -3.32 4.25
C ASN A 136 29.39 -3.98 3.14
N ALA A 137 29.34 -5.30 3.12
CA ALA A 137 28.54 -6.07 2.15
C ALA A 137 27.31 -6.65 2.80
N SER A 138 26.14 -6.23 2.31
CA SER A 138 24.85 -6.67 2.82
C SER A 138 23.91 -7.06 1.68
N ALA A 139 23.30 -8.26 1.79
CA ALA A 139 22.29 -8.76 0.86
C ALA A 139 21.06 -9.26 1.62
N LEU A 140 19.90 -8.98 1.08
CA LEU A 140 18.59 -9.51 1.52
C LEU A 140 17.86 -10.04 0.31
N LEU A 141 17.53 -11.32 0.30
CA LEU A 141 16.76 -11.96 -0.77
C LEU A 141 15.44 -12.48 -0.21
N VAL A 142 14.32 -12.02 -0.81
CA VAL A 142 12.96 -12.43 -0.46
C VAL A 142 12.36 -13.15 -1.65
N ARG A 143 11.97 -14.42 -1.48
CA ARG A 143 11.29 -15.22 -2.50
C ARG A 143 9.80 -15.25 -2.23
N ILE A 144 9.02 -15.10 -3.29
CA ILE A 144 7.56 -15.22 -3.26
C ILE A 144 7.20 -16.67 -3.57
N GLU A 145 6.91 -17.47 -2.54
CA GLU A 145 6.56 -18.89 -2.71
C GLU A 145 5.11 -19.06 -3.12
N GLN A 146 4.21 -18.37 -2.41
CA GLN A 146 2.77 -18.42 -2.67
C GLN A 146 2.15 -17.04 -2.49
N LEU A 147 1.15 -16.77 -3.30
CA LEU A 147 0.36 -15.55 -3.19
C LEU A 147 -1.02 -15.88 -2.61
N PRO A 148 -1.56 -14.98 -1.76
CA PRO A 148 -2.90 -15.19 -1.23
C PRO A 148 -3.91 -15.25 -2.38
N GLN A 149 -4.82 -16.23 -2.31
CA GLN A 149 -5.97 -16.27 -3.21
C GLN A 149 -6.86 -15.07 -2.87
N SER A 150 -6.94 -14.09 -3.73
CA SER A 150 -8.05 -13.13 -3.87
C SER A 150 -7.74 -12.13 -4.98
N ALA A 151 -7.74 -12.57 -6.20
CA ALA A 151 -8.06 -11.68 -7.30
C ALA A 151 -9.53 -11.27 -7.17
N LEU A 152 -9.89 -10.08 -7.63
CA LEU A 152 -11.31 -9.68 -7.73
C LEU A 152 -12.14 -10.76 -8.44
N ALA A 153 -11.56 -11.46 -9.43
CA ALA A 153 -12.18 -12.56 -10.14
C ALA A 153 -12.60 -13.72 -9.22
N ASP A 154 -11.77 -14.09 -8.23
CA ASP A 154 -12.10 -15.17 -7.29
C ASP A 154 -13.26 -14.76 -6.37
N THR A 155 -13.29 -13.49 -5.96
CA THR A 155 -14.39 -12.93 -5.16
C THR A 155 -15.68 -12.85 -5.99
N LEU A 156 -15.60 -12.48 -7.27
CA LEU A 156 -16.74 -12.44 -8.19
C LEU A 156 -17.27 -13.85 -8.50
N ALA A 157 -16.41 -14.87 -8.58
CA ALA A 157 -16.83 -16.25 -8.77
C ALA A 157 -17.64 -16.81 -7.59
N GLN A 158 -17.54 -16.21 -6.40
CA GLN A 158 -18.33 -16.57 -5.23
C GLN A 158 -19.66 -15.82 -5.13
N LEU A 159 -19.93 -14.86 -6.03
CA LEU A 159 -21.12 -14.00 -5.96
C LEU A 159 -22.42 -14.78 -5.90
N ASP A 160 -22.55 -15.84 -6.71
CA ASP A 160 -23.76 -16.67 -6.78
C ASP A 160 -24.04 -17.44 -5.49
N GLN A 161 -23.05 -17.53 -4.59
CA GLN A 161 -23.20 -18.18 -3.28
C GLN A 161 -23.80 -17.25 -2.21
N TRP A 162 -23.85 -15.95 -2.47
CA TRP A 162 -24.32 -14.96 -1.50
C TRP A 162 -25.63 -14.29 -1.93
N PRO A 163 -26.79 -14.76 -1.41
CA PRO A 163 -28.04 -14.06 -1.61
C PRO A 163 -28.01 -12.66 -1.00
N LEU A 164 -28.89 -11.77 -1.46
CA LEU A 164 -29.07 -10.47 -0.81
C LEU A 164 -29.63 -10.65 0.59
N PRO A 165 -29.19 -9.85 1.58
CA PRO A 165 -29.83 -9.82 2.89
C PRO A 165 -31.29 -9.41 2.77
N PRO A 166 -32.18 -9.91 3.64
CA PRO A 166 -33.50 -9.34 3.79
C PRO A 166 -33.39 -7.88 4.25
N LYS A 167 -34.42 -7.06 4.05
CA LYS A 167 -34.44 -5.71 4.60
C LYS A 167 -34.35 -5.77 6.12
N LEU A 168 -33.20 -5.30 6.68
CA LEU A 168 -32.91 -5.39 8.11
C LEU A 168 -33.73 -4.34 8.89
N ARG A 169 -34.05 -4.66 10.15
CA ARG A 169 -34.80 -3.79 11.06
C ARG A 169 -33.95 -3.42 12.29
N ALA A 170 -34.19 -2.25 12.83
CA ALA A 170 -33.57 -1.83 14.09
C ALA A 170 -33.84 -2.85 15.21
N GLY A 171 -32.82 -3.16 16.01
CA GLY A 171 -32.85 -4.17 17.05
C GLY A 171 -32.62 -5.62 16.58
N GLN A 172 -32.56 -5.89 15.28
CA GLN A 172 -32.29 -7.22 14.73
C GLN A 172 -30.82 -7.55 14.81
N THR A 173 -30.48 -8.81 15.09
CA THR A 173 -29.13 -9.36 14.91
C THR A 173 -29.03 -10.03 13.55
N PHE A 174 -28.02 -9.66 12.77
CA PHE A 174 -27.77 -10.20 11.44
C PHE A 174 -26.29 -10.59 11.30
N GLU A 175 -26.01 -11.88 11.14
CA GLU A 175 -24.65 -12.45 11.02
C GLU A 175 -23.66 -11.89 12.06
N GLY A 176 -24.09 -11.76 13.32
CA GLY A 176 -23.28 -11.24 14.43
C GLY A 176 -23.28 -9.70 14.56
N TRP A 177 -23.91 -8.99 13.64
CA TRP A 177 -24.08 -7.55 13.68
C TRP A 177 -25.41 -7.16 14.33
N GLN A 178 -25.36 -6.26 15.29
CA GLN A 178 -26.56 -5.68 15.90
C GLN A 178 -26.99 -4.45 15.11
N VAL A 179 -28.15 -4.50 14.46
CA VAL A 179 -28.65 -3.41 13.62
C VAL A 179 -29.22 -2.30 14.49
N GLU A 180 -28.62 -1.12 14.44
CA GLU A 180 -29.15 0.06 15.17
C GLU A 180 -30.20 0.78 14.35
N SER A 181 -29.88 1.16 13.12
CA SER A 181 -30.77 1.97 12.28
C SER A 181 -30.41 1.88 10.79
N LEU A 182 -31.40 2.17 9.94
CA LEU A 182 -31.19 2.42 8.52
C LEU A 182 -30.78 3.89 8.36
N LEU A 183 -29.57 4.14 7.90
CA LEU A 183 -29.03 5.50 7.68
C LEU A 183 -29.36 6.07 6.30
N GLY A 184 -29.44 5.20 5.31
CA GLY A 184 -29.72 5.61 3.94
C GLY A 184 -30.33 4.51 3.11
N GLU A 185 -31.30 4.88 2.32
CA GLU A 185 -31.96 4.03 1.34
C GLU A 185 -31.98 4.75 -0.01
N SER A 186 -31.36 4.15 -1.00
CA SER A 186 -31.35 4.64 -2.37
C SER A 186 -31.77 3.53 -3.34
N ARG A 187 -31.94 3.87 -4.60
CA ARG A 187 -32.17 2.86 -5.65
C ARG A 187 -30.97 1.92 -5.83
N GLN A 188 -29.78 2.30 -5.35
CA GLN A 188 -28.55 1.56 -5.59
C GLN A 188 -28.04 0.80 -4.36
N SER A 189 -28.33 1.26 -3.14
CA SER A 189 -27.81 0.65 -1.93
C SER A 189 -28.67 0.95 -0.70
N LEU A 190 -28.57 0.06 0.28
CA LEU A 190 -29.03 0.23 1.66
C LEU A 190 -27.81 0.36 2.56
N LEU A 191 -27.83 1.37 3.45
CA LEU A 191 -26.77 1.63 4.41
C LEU A 191 -27.36 1.59 5.83
N TYR A 192 -26.83 0.68 6.64
CA TYR A 192 -27.23 0.50 8.03
C TYR A 192 -26.10 0.87 8.97
N ARG A 193 -26.44 1.47 10.13
CA ARG A 193 -25.57 1.51 11.29
C ARG A 193 -25.74 0.21 12.05
N VAL A 194 -24.60 -0.44 12.34
CA VAL A 194 -24.56 -1.72 13.06
C VAL A 194 -23.48 -1.68 14.14
N HIS A 195 -23.60 -2.54 15.13
CA HIS A 195 -22.58 -2.74 16.17
C HIS A 195 -22.05 -4.17 16.16
N ASP A 196 -20.77 -4.31 16.46
CA ASP A 196 -20.17 -5.60 16.73
C ASP A 196 -20.40 -6.04 18.20
N ASN A 197 -19.89 -7.22 18.54
CA ASN A 197 -20.00 -7.77 19.92
C ASN A 197 -19.28 -6.92 20.97
N GLN A 198 -18.41 -5.99 20.55
CA GLN A 198 -17.70 -5.06 21.44
C GLN A 198 -18.37 -3.66 21.46
N GLN A 199 -19.58 -3.55 20.94
CA GLN A 199 -20.34 -2.30 20.83
C GLN A 199 -19.64 -1.20 20.00
N ARG A 200 -18.75 -1.57 19.11
CA ARG A 200 -18.15 -0.63 18.16
C ARG A 200 -19.08 -0.42 16.99
N ALA A 201 -19.23 0.84 16.58
CA ALA A 201 -20.11 1.23 15.51
C ALA A 201 -19.45 1.01 14.14
N TRP A 202 -20.23 0.44 13.21
CA TRP A 202 -19.85 0.13 11.84
C TRP A 202 -20.98 0.51 10.87
N LEU A 203 -20.64 0.63 9.59
CA LEU A 203 -21.58 0.83 8.50
C LEU A 203 -21.68 -0.45 7.67
N LEU A 204 -22.84 -1.07 7.63
CA LEU A 204 -23.15 -2.21 6.78
C LEU A 204 -23.82 -1.71 5.49
N LYS A 205 -23.21 -2.02 4.35
CA LYS A 205 -23.75 -1.66 3.03
C LYS A 205 -24.16 -2.90 2.24
N THR A 206 -25.35 -2.88 1.68
CA THR A 206 -25.89 -3.93 0.80
C THR A 206 -26.77 -3.33 -0.29
N LEU A 207 -27.32 -4.18 -1.14
CA LEU A 207 -28.24 -3.80 -2.22
C LEU A 207 -29.70 -3.87 -1.77
N PRO A 208 -30.58 -3.01 -2.29
CA PRO A 208 -32.01 -3.15 -2.06
C PRO A 208 -32.55 -4.42 -2.78
N PRO A 209 -33.61 -5.06 -2.25
CA PRO A 209 -34.20 -6.26 -2.87
C PRO A 209 -34.61 -6.07 -4.34
N SER A 210 -34.95 -4.85 -4.74
CA SER A 210 -35.26 -4.51 -6.14
C SER A 210 -34.10 -4.71 -7.13
N ARG A 211 -32.86 -4.83 -6.63
CA ARG A 211 -31.65 -5.07 -7.44
C ARG A 211 -31.26 -6.55 -7.50
N HIS A 212 -32.07 -7.46 -6.98
CA HIS A 212 -31.76 -8.89 -6.96
C HIS A 212 -31.47 -9.47 -8.36
N ASN A 213 -32.21 -9.03 -9.36
CA ASN A 213 -32.07 -9.51 -10.74
C ASN A 213 -31.17 -8.63 -11.62
N ASP A 214 -30.45 -7.68 -11.03
CA ASP A 214 -29.51 -6.83 -11.77
C ASP A 214 -28.13 -7.48 -11.82
N PRO A 215 -27.70 -7.96 -13.01
CA PRO A 215 -26.45 -8.71 -13.14
C PRO A 215 -25.20 -7.87 -12.84
N GLN A 216 -25.31 -6.54 -12.82
CA GLN A 216 -24.20 -5.64 -12.55
C GLN A 216 -24.13 -5.17 -11.08
N ALA A 217 -25.23 -5.27 -10.34
CA ALA A 217 -25.31 -4.71 -9.00
C ALA A 217 -24.43 -5.45 -7.99
N GLY A 218 -24.48 -6.78 -7.98
CA GLY A 218 -23.66 -7.62 -7.12
C GLY A 218 -22.14 -7.44 -7.37
N PRO A 219 -21.69 -7.59 -8.63
CA PRO A 219 -20.29 -7.31 -8.98
C PRO A 219 -19.83 -5.91 -8.57
N ALA A 220 -20.64 -4.87 -8.75
CA ALA A 220 -20.30 -3.50 -8.38
C ALA A 220 -20.10 -3.35 -6.85
N LEU A 221 -20.96 -3.97 -6.03
CA LEU A 221 -20.83 -3.94 -4.57
C LEU A 221 -19.55 -4.67 -4.09
N LEU A 222 -19.24 -5.83 -4.68
CA LEU A 222 -18.01 -6.58 -4.38
C LEU A 222 -16.76 -5.82 -4.81
N GLN A 223 -16.82 -5.16 -5.97
CA GLN A 223 -15.73 -4.33 -6.45
C GLN A 223 -15.48 -3.14 -5.52
N GLU A 224 -16.54 -2.52 -4.98
CA GLU A 224 -16.42 -1.45 -3.98
C GLU A 224 -15.73 -1.95 -2.71
N GLU A 225 -16.15 -3.09 -2.16
CA GLU A 225 -15.49 -3.75 -1.01
C GLU A 225 -14.01 -4.04 -1.30
N TRP A 226 -13.73 -4.60 -2.48
CA TRP A 226 -12.37 -4.94 -2.90
C TRP A 226 -11.46 -3.70 -2.98
N PHE A 227 -11.98 -2.60 -3.55
CA PHE A 227 -11.23 -1.34 -3.56
C PHE A 227 -11.00 -0.79 -2.16
N LEU A 228 -11.99 -0.82 -1.27
CA LEU A 228 -11.81 -0.39 0.11
C LEU A 228 -10.71 -1.17 0.82
N LYS A 229 -10.66 -2.48 0.66
CA LYS A 229 -9.59 -3.33 1.22
C LYS A 229 -8.21 -2.99 0.63
N ARG A 230 -8.16 -2.69 -0.66
CA ARG A 230 -6.93 -2.38 -1.39
C ARG A 230 -6.35 -1.01 -1.05
N VAL A 231 -7.20 -0.02 -0.78
CA VAL A 231 -6.77 1.35 -0.45
C VAL A 231 -6.68 1.62 1.05
N ALA A 232 -6.90 0.60 1.89
CA ALA A 232 -6.89 0.74 3.34
C ALA A 232 -5.73 1.59 3.84
N GLY A 233 -6.03 2.56 4.71
CA GLY A 233 -5.05 3.50 5.25
C GLY A 233 -5.71 4.73 5.86
N ARG A 234 -4.90 5.66 6.37
CA ARG A 234 -5.33 6.82 7.15
C ARG A 234 -6.41 7.71 6.48
N HIS A 235 -6.50 7.68 5.15
CA HIS A 235 -7.38 8.57 4.38
C HIS A 235 -8.63 7.87 3.81
N PHE A 236 -8.80 6.58 4.08
CA PHE A 236 -9.90 5.79 3.55
C PHE A 236 -10.60 5.03 4.67
N ALA A 237 -11.86 4.69 4.42
CA ALA A 237 -12.62 3.85 5.34
C ALA A 237 -11.98 2.45 5.41
N GLU A 238 -11.94 1.90 6.62
CA GLU A 238 -11.43 0.57 6.89
C GLU A 238 -12.54 -0.45 6.66
N ALA A 239 -12.34 -1.39 5.72
CA ALA A 239 -13.25 -2.50 5.52
C ALA A 239 -13.04 -3.58 6.57
N HIS A 240 -14.11 -4.08 7.19
CA HIS A 240 -14.06 -5.19 8.13
C HIS A 240 -13.96 -6.53 7.39
N PRO A 241 -13.04 -7.44 7.75
CA PRO A 241 -13.00 -8.79 7.18
C PRO A 241 -14.26 -9.58 7.52
N LEU A 242 -14.84 -10.25 6.52
CA LEU A 242 -16.05 -11.06 6.67
C LEU A 242 -15.81 -12.50 6.15
N PRO A 243 -14.98 -13.32 6.83
CA PRO A 243 -14.56 -14.63 6.32
C PRO A 243 -15.70 -15.66 6.26
N GLN A 244 -16.77 -15.46 7.03
CA GLN A 244 -17.88 -16.41 7.16
C GLN A 244 -19.24 -15.80 6.76
N ARG A 245 -19.24 -14.73 5.95
CA ARG A 245 -20.50 -14.13 5.50
C ARG A 245 -21.32 -15.12 4.67
N GLN A 246 -22.64 -15.06 4.84
CA GLN A 246 -23.58 -15.89 4.11
C GLN A 246 -24.45 -15.07 3.12
N HIS A 247 -24.35 -13.74 3.16
CA HIS A 247 -25.11 -12.85 2.30
C HIS A 247 -24.18 -11.82 1.64
N LEU A 248 -24.69 -11.17 0.60
CA LEU A 248 -23.98 -10.14 -0.14
C LEU A 248 -24.08 -8.78 0.56
N TYR A 249 -23.08 -8.43 1.33
CA TYR A 249 -22.90 -7.14 1.98
C TYR A 249 -21.41 -6.94 2.31
N TYR A 250 -21.03 -5.71 2.61
CA TYR A 250 -19.76 -5.44 3.28
C TYR A 250 -19.94 -4.50 4.46
N VAL A 251 -18.95 -4.47 5.34
CA VAL A 251 -18.95 -3.63 6.54
C VAL A 251 -17.70 -2.77 6.52
N GLN A 252 -17.87 -1.48 6.81
CA GLN A 252 -16.79 -0.53 6.95
C GLN A 252 -16.90 0.23 8.27
N ARG A 253 -15.77 0.72 8.75
CA ARG A 253 -15.73 1.49 10.00
C ARG A 253 -16.56 2.77 9.88
N GLU A 254 -17.37 3.07 10.89
CA GLU A 254 -18.03 4.37 11.00
C GLU A 254 -17.05 5.43 11.50
N TYR A 255 -17.01 6.55 10.82
CA TYR A 255 -16.28 7.74 11.26
C TYR A 255 -17.28 8.82 11.65
N ARG A 256 -17.21 9.27 12.89
CA ARG A 256 -18.05 10.37 13.37
C ARG A 256 -17.57 11.68 12.75
N GLY A 257 -18.50 12.48 12.28
CA GLY A 257 -18.22 13.78 11.67
C GLY A 257 -19.37 14.24 10.79
N GLN A 258 -19.16 15.37 10.14
CA GLN A 258 -20.07 15.93 9.15
C GLN A 258 -19.45 15.78 7.76
N THR A 259 -20.27 15.52 6.75
CA THR A 259 -19.85 15.61 5.37
C THR A 259 -19.60 17.07 4.97
N LEU A 260 -18.78 17.30 3.96
CA LEU A 260 -18.59 18.66 3.43
C LEU A 260 -19.89 19.24 2.91
N ALA A 261 -20.77 18.39 2.33
CA ALA A 261 -22.10 18.80 1.89
C ALA A 261 -22.98 19.32 3.04
N GLU A 262 -22.99 18.61 4.18
CA GLU A 262 -23.71 19.05 5.38
C GLU A 262 -23.12 20.33 5.94
N GLN A 263 -21.81 20.44 6.01
CA GLN A 263 -21.14 21.63 6.49
C GLN A 263 -21.41 22.86 5.60
N LEU A 264 -21.36 22.69 4.28
CA LEU A 264 -21.71 23.74 3.34
C LEU A 264 -23.18 24.18 3.46
N ARG A 265 -24.08 23.22 3.67
CA ARG A 265 -25.51 23.50 3.85
C ARG A 265 -25.82 24.23 5.16
N LEU A 266 -25.13 23.87 6.26
CA LEU A 266 -25.39 24.45 7.58
C LEU A 266 -24.64 25.77 7.81
N ASN A 267 -23.40 25.87 7.34
CA ASN A 267 -22.49 26.96 7.68
C ASN A 267 -22.06 27.82 6.47
N GLY A 268 -22.58 27.50 5.28
CA GLY A 268 -22.17 28.19 4.06
C GLY A 268 -20.76 27.84 3.56
N PRO A 269 -20.19 28.67 2.67
CA PRO A 269 -18.87 28.42 2.08
C PRO A 269 -17.76 28.29 3.13
N LEU A 270 -16.80 27.39 2.88
CA LEU A 270 -15.66 27.19 3.76
C LEU A 270 -14.74 28.40 3.76
N ALA A 271 -14.35 28.86 4.95
CA ALA A 271 -13.30 29.86 5.09
C ALA A 271 -11.95 29.31 4.60
N LEU A 272 -11.09 30.17 4.04
CA LEU A 272 -9.80 29.80 3.48
C LEU A 272 -8.92 28.93 4.41
N PRO A 273 -8.79 29.22 5.72
CA PRO A 273 -8.02 28.37 6.64
C PRO A 273 -8.53 26.91 6.68
N HIS A 274 -9.84 26.70 6.77
CA HIS A 274 -10.43 25.34 6.75
C HIS A 274 -10.22 24.63 5.42
N TRP A 275 -10.32 25.37 4.31
CA TRP A 275 -10.01 24.82 2.99
C TRP A 275 -8.56 24.36 2.89
N LEU A 276 -7.61 25.14 3.41
CA LEU A 276 -6.19 24.79 3.42
C LEU A 276 -5.86 23.58 4.30
N GLU A 277 -6.70 23.21 5.25
CA GLU A 277 -6.58 21.97 6.01
C GLU A 277 -7.12 20.76 5.23
N ILE A 278 -8.22 20.92 4.51
CA ILE A 278 -8.93 19.83 3.83
C ILE A 278 -8.26 19.49 2.50
N ALA A 279 -7.96 20.48 1.68
CA ALA A 279 -7.44 20.27 0.32
C ALA A 279 -6.15 19.43 0.27
N PRO A 280 -5.12 19.68 1.12
CA PRO A 280 -3.92 18.83 1.11
C PRO A 280 -4.20 17.38 1.51
N ARG A 281 -5.16 17.14 2.41
CA ARG A 281 -5.56 15.78 2.81
C ARG A 281 -6.24 15.05 1.67
N LEU A 282 -7.14 15.74 0.94
CA LEU A 282 -7.80 15.20 -0.24
C LEU A 282 -6.80 14.90 -1.36
N LEU A 283 -5.87 15.81 -1.63
CA LEU A 283 -4.82 15.61 -2.63
C LEU A 283 -3.91 14.42 -2.29
N ARG A 284 -3.57 14.23 -1.01
CA ARG A 284 -2.81 13.05 -0.56
C ARG A 284 -3.60 11.76 -0.78
N ALA A 285 -4.89 11.75 -0.43
CA ALA A 285 -5.77 10.61 -0.69
C ALA A 285 -5.84 10.26 -2.18
N LEU A 286 -6.06 11.26 -3.03
CA LEU A 286 -6.06 11.09 -4.49
C LEU A 286 -4.71 10.57 -5.01
N GLY A 287 -3.61 11.13 -4.54
CA GLY A 287 -2.26 10.65 -4.87
C GLY A 287 -2.05 9.18 -4.49
N MET A 288 -2.62 8.72 -3.36
CA MET A 288 -2.58 7.30 -2.97
C MET A 288 -3.39 6.42 -3.91
N LEU A 289 -4.54 6.87 -4.41
CA LEU A 289 -5.33 6.15 -5.42
C LEU A 289 -4.60 6.07 -6.75
N HIS A 290 -4.07 7.21 -7.23
CA HIS A 290 -3.39 7.30 -8.51
C HIS A 290 -2.14 6.41 -8.57
N ARG A 291 -1.35 6.36 -7.50
CA ARG A 291 -0.21 5.41 -7.40
C ARG A 291 -0.62 3.94 -7.48
N ARG A 292 -1.88 3.62 -7.20
CA ARG A 292 -2.47 2.28 -7.33
C ARG A 292 -3.24 2.08 -8.64
N ASN A 293 -3.11 3.01 -9.57
CA ASN A 293 -3.87 3.04 -10.82
C ASN A 293 -5.40 3.02 -10.61
N ILE A 294 -5.86 3.65 -9.54
CA ILE A 294 -7.28 3.78 -9.20
C ILE A 294 -7.72 5.22 -9.43
N LEU A 295 -8.75 5.42 -10.24
CA LEU A 295 -9.42 6.70 -10.43
C LEU A 295 -10.69 6.75 -9.59
N HIS A 296 -10.86 7.79 -8.78
CA HIS A 296 -12.04 7.93 -7.89
C HIS A 296 -13.33 8.17 -8.66
N ARG A 297 -13.32 9.00 -9.69
CA ARG A 297 -14.42 9.32 -10.63
C ARG A 297 -15.69 9.93 -10.02
N ASP A 298 -15.77 10.12 -8.69
CA ASP A 298 -16.95 10.68 -8.01
C ASP A 298 -16.52 11.54 -6.80
N ILE A 299 -15.64 12.53 -7.04
CA ILE A 299 -15.26 13.50 -6.02
C ILE A 299 -16.35 14.55 -5.92
N LYS A 300 -16.95 14.62 -4.74
CA LYS A 300 -18.01 15.61 -4.42
C LYS A 300 -17.97 15.95 -2.93
N PRO A 301 -18.55 17.09 -2.52
CA PRO A 301 -18.68 17.47 -1.12
C PRO A 301 -19.41 16.46 -0.26
#